data_7cd57c4274bcf997a450e6f4a02519d8
#
_entry.id   7cd57c4274bcf997a450e6f4a02519d8
#
_cell.length_a   1.000
_cell.length_b   1.000
_cell.length_c   1.000
_cell.angle_alpha   90.00
_cell.angle_beta   90.00
_cell.angle_gamma   90.00
#
_symmetry.space_group_name_H-M   'P 1'
#
loop_
_entity.id
_entity.type
_entity.pdbx_description
1 polymer ?
#
loop_
_entity_poly.entity_id
_entity_poly.type
_entity_poly.pdbx_seq_one_letter_code
_entity_poly.pdbx_strand_id
1 'polypeptide(L)'
;AGIDYFTEPLFEGPATGRSIVLVTPDATRSMFTYLGASSRLTVDDIDESLIRSANVIFIEGYLWDDEQSKEAVKKAADIAHRYNRQVAFTLSDAACVKRHREELMDMVKTHVDILFANEEEILTLFNQTDFMKTLEQLKDIVELSAITRDSRGSVIVKNRIKIFVEAE
;
A
#
# COMPACT_ATOMS: atom_id res chain seq x y z
N ALA A 1 3.03 -22.74 1.64
CA ALA A 1 2.15 -21.76 2.30
C ALA A 1 0.73 -21.76 1.72
N GLY A 2 0.42 -22.51 0.66
CA GLY A 2 -0.92 -22.58 0.05
C GLY A 2 -1.32 -21.32 -0.73
N ILE A 3 -0.33 -20.59 -1.25
CA ILE A 3 -0.55 -19.43 -2.12
C ILE A 3 -0.24 -19.88 -3.55
N ASP A 4 -1.16 -19.61 -4.46
CA ASP A 4 -0.95 -19.80 -5.87
C ASP A 4 -0.09 -18.68 -6.43
N TYR A 5 0.84 -19.03 -7.31
CA TYR A 5 1.76 -18.10 -7.96
C TYR A 5 1.75 -18.35 -9.46
N PHE A 6 1.44 -17.33 -10.25
CA PHE A 6 1.21 -17.43 -11.69
C PHE A 6 2.17 -16.58 -12.54
N THR A 7 2.98 -15.73 -11.90
CA THR A 7 3.91 -14.86 -12.62
C THR A 7 5.17 -15.65 -13.01
N GLU A 8 5.59 -15.57 -14.26
CA GLU A 8 6.82 -16.19 -14.72
C GLU A 8 8.06 -15.54 -14.07
N PRO A 9 9.08 -16.33 -13.70
CA PRO A 9 10.32 -15.78 -13.16
C PRO A 9 11.04 -14.89 -14.17
N LEU A 10 11.65 -13.81 -13.67
CA LEU A 10 12.54 -12.98 -14.48
C LEU A 10 13.88 -13.71 -14.64
N PHE A 11 14.16 -14.23 -15.85
CA PHE A 11 15.40 -14.99 -16.14
C PHE A 11 16.61 -14.10 -16.43
N GLU A 12 16.37 -12.89 -16.95
CA GLU A 12 17.41 -11.90 -17.26
C GLU A 12 17.14 -10.61 -16.52
N GLY A 13 18.17 -10.02 -15.89
CA GLY A 13 18.03 -8.74 -15.16
C GLY A 13 18.44 -8.83 -13.69
N PRO A 14 17.83 -8.01 -12.81
CA PRO A 14 18.19 -8.00 -11.40
C PRO A 14 17.78 -9.28 -10.69
N ALA A 15 18.60 -9.70 -9.71
CA ALA A 15 18.29 -10.84 -8.86
C ALA A 15 17.01 -10.59 -8.02
N THR A 16 16.45 -11.66 -7.47
CA THR A 16 15.34 -11.58 -6.50
C THR A 16 15.63 -10.59 -5.37
N GLY A 17 14.61 -9.85 -4.97
CA GLY A 17 14.67 -8.92 -3.85
C GLY A 17 15.11 -9.60 -2.56
N ARG A 18 15.84 -8.86 -1.70
CA ARG A 18 16.34 -9.34 -0.41
C ARG A 18 16.48 -8.18 0.57
N SER A 19 16.28 -8.47 1.84
CA SER A 19 16.48 -7.51 2.91
C SER A 19 17.36 -8.11 4.01
N ILE A 20 18.31 -7.33 4.48
CA ILE A 20 19.07 -7.63 5.71
C ILE A 20 18.42 -6.85 6.82
N VAL A 21 17.93 -7.55 7.84
CA VAL A 21 17.25 -6.97 8.98
C VAL A 21 18.18 -7.05 10.21
N LEU A 22 18.58 -5.91 10.74
CA LEU A 22 19.30 -5.80 12.02
C LEU A 22 18.29 -5.51 13.10
N VAL A 23 18.31 -6.29 14.17
CA VAL A 23 17.42 -6.15 15.33
C VAL A 23 18.28 -5.87 16.55
N THR A 24 18.02 -4.74 17.23
CA THR A 24 18.68 -4.37 18.47
C THR A 24 17.94 -4.96 19.69
N PRO A 25 18.60 -5.02 20.89
CA PRO A 25 17.98 -5.60 22.09
C PRO A 25 16.65 -4.95 22.53
N ASP A 26 16.40 -3.71 22.12
CA ASP A 26 15.17 -2.96 22.35
C ASP A 26 14.08 -3.25 21.29
N ALA A 27 14.29 -4.29 20.47
CA ALA A 27 13.42 -4.68 19.37
C ALA A 27 13.31 -3.65 18.20
N THR A 28 14.15 -2.60 18.19
CA THR A 28 14.23 -1.70 17.04
C THR A 28 14.83 -2.44 15.84
N ARG A 29 14.25 -2.23 14.67
CA ARG A 29 14.68 -2.87 13.42
C ARG A 29 15.21 -1.86 12.43
N SER A 30 16.38 -2.14 11.86
CA SER A 30 16.94 -1.44 10.71
C SER A 30 16.99 -2.40 9.52
N MET A 31 16.47 -1.98 8.39
CA MET A 31 16.38 -2.82 7.18
C MET A 31 17.20 -2.23 6.04
N PHE A 32 18.03 -3.08 5.43
CA PHE A 32 18.77 -2.76 4.20
C PHE A 32 18.17 -3.59 3.09
N THR A 33 17.27 -2.97 2.30
CA THR A 33 16.46 -3.65 1.30
C THR A 33 16.95 -3.36 -0.11
N TYR A 34 17.17 -4.44 -0.87
CA TYR A 34 17.35 -4.42 -2.30
C TYR A 34 16.10 -5.02 -2.95
N LEU A 35 15.33 -4.20 -3.66
CA LEU A 35 14.05 -4.61 -4.25
C LEU A 35 14.24 -5.64 -5.39
N GLY A 36 15.34 -5.54 -6.14
CA GLY A 36 15.67 -6.50 -7.19
C GLY A 36 14.61 -6.60 -8.28
N ALA A 37 14.25 -7.83 -8.64
CA ALA A 37 13.25 -8.10 -9.67
C ALA A 37 11.87 -7.53 -9.36
N SER A 38 11.51 -7.34 -8.07
CA SER A 38 10.20 -6.79 -7.69
C SER A 38 9.98 -5.35 -8.15
N SER A 39 11.05 -4.60 -8.45
CA SER A 39 10.97 -3.25 -9.03
C SER A 39 10.83 -3.24 -10.57
N ARG A 40 10.54 -4.39 -11.17
CA ARG A 40 10.42 -4.54 -12.64
C ARG A 40 9.02 -4.93 -13.07
N LEU A 41 8.03 -4.68 -12.23
CA LEU A 41 6.63 -4.90 -12.59
C LEU A 41 6.23 -4.00 -13.76
N THR A 42 5.61 -4.60 -14.78
CA THR A 42 5.15 -3.90 -15.97
C THR A 42 3.67 -4.16 -16.24
N VAL A 43 3.10 -3.44 -17.16
CA VAL A 43 1.70 -3.65 -17.57
C VAL A 43 1.45 -5.05 -18.16
N ASP A 44 2.48 -5.71 -18.69
CA ASP A 44 2.37 -7.05 -19.27
C ASP A 44 2.27 -8.15 -18.19
N ASP A 45 2.71 -7.86 -16.96
CA ASP A 45 2.59 -8.77 -15.82
C ASP A 45 1.18 -8.78 -15.20
N ILE A 46 0.30 -7.87 -15.64
CA ILE A 46 -1.06 -7.72 -15.09
C ILE A 46 -2.03 -8.65 -15.82
N ASP A 47 -2.38 -9.75 -15.14
CA ASP A 47 -3.37 -10.72 -15.63
C ASP A 47 -4.80 -10.29 -15.24
N GLU A 48 -5.55 -9.84 -16.24
CA GLU A 48 -6.94 -9.41 -16.08
C GLU A 48 -7.83 -10.54 -15.56
N SER A 49 -7.56 -11.79 -15.92
CA SER A 49 -8.39 -12.94 -15.52
C SER A 49 -8.25 -13.23 -14.01
N LEU A 50 -7.06 -13.07 -13.46
CA LEU A 50 -6.80 -13.20 -12.02
C LEU A 50 -7.50 -12.09 -11.25
N ILE A 51 -7.36 -10.83 -11.69
CA ILE A 51 -8.04 -9.69 -11.05
C ILE A 51 -9.56 -9.89 -11.07
N ARG A 52 -10.12 -10.29 -12.20
CA ARG A 52 -11.56 -10.56 -12.33
C ARG A 52 -12.04 -11.64 -11.36
N SER A 53 -11.24 -12.66 -11.10
CA SER A 53 -11.58 -13.77 -10.20
C SER A 53 -11.42 -13.45 -8.71
N ALA A 54 -10.63 -12.43 -8.38
CA ALA A 54 -10.41 -11.99 -7.01
C ALA A 54 -11.61 -11.18 -6.48
N ASN A 55 -11.75 -11.04 -5.17
CA ASN A 55 -12.64 -10.07 -4.54
C ASN A 55 -11.94 -8.74 -4.26
N VAL A 56 -10.66 -8.82 -3.93
CA VAL A 56 -9.81 -7.67 -3.57
C VAL A 56 -8.46 -7.88 -4.23
N ILE A 57 -7.87 -6.84 -4.80
CA ILE A 57 -6.44 -6.79 -5.13
C ILE A 57 -5.72 -5.99 -4.05
N PHE A 58 -4.51 -6.41 -3.68
CA PHE A 58 -3.68 -5.72 -2.69
C PHE A 58 -2.44 -5.16 -3.35
N ILE A 59 -2.17 -3.87 -3.14
CA ILE A 59 -1.10 -3.11 -3.78
C ILE A 59 -0.23 -2.44 -2.71
N GLU A 60 1.08 -2.46 -2.90
CA GLU A 60 2.06 -1.83 -2.02
C GLU A 60 2.58 -0.50 -2.59
N GLY A 61 2.66 0.51 -1.74
CA GLY A 61 3.16 1.85 -2.09
C GLY A 61 4.60 1.88 -2.59
N TYR A 62 5.43 0.90 -2.21
CA TYR A 62 6.81 0.78 -2.73
C TYR A 62 6.90 0.69 -4.26
N LEU A 63 5.85 0.24 -4.94
CA LEU A 63 5.78 0.19 -6.39
C LEU A 63 5.80 1.59 -7.04
N TRP A 64 5.62 2.65 -6.24
CA TRP A 64 5.63 4.04 -6.71
C TRP A 64 7.03 4.59 -7.02
N ASP A 65 8.10 3.90 -6.60
CA ASP A 65 9.48 4.31 -6.90
C ASP A 65 9.92 4.03 -8.35
N ASP A 66 9.12 3.29 -9.14
CA ASP A 66 9.39 2.96 -10.55
C ASP A 66 8.21 3.34 -11.46
N GLU A 67 8.46 4.03 -12.56
CA GLU A 67 7.39 4.55 -13.45
C GLU A 67 6.61 3.44 -14.15
N GLN A 68 7.26 2.35 -14.57
CA GLN A 68 6.57 1.22 -15.22
C GLN A 68 5.66 0.51 -14.22
N SER A 69 6.13 0.38 -12.98
CA SER A 69 5.34 -0.20 -11.89
C SER A 69 4.12 0.67 -11.54
N LYS A 70 4.24 2.00 -11.58
CA LYS A 70 3.07 2.91 -11.42
C LYS A 70 2.01 2.67 -12.50
N GLU A 71 2.43 2.52 -13.75
CA GLU A 71 1.50 2.24 -14.86
C GLU A 71 0.81 0.88 -14.69
N ALA A 72 1.57 -0.14 -14.28
CA ALA A 72 1.03 -1.46 -13.99
C ALA A 72 -0.01 -1.43 -12.85
N VAL A 73 0.30 -0.71 -11.77
CA VAL A 73 -0.61 -0.53 -10.63
C VAL A 73 -1.89 0.18 -11.04
N LYS A 74 -1.81 1.26 -11.80
CA LYS A 74 -3.00 1.99 -12.29
C LYS A 74 -3.85 1.09 -13.19
N LYS A 75 -3.22 0.35 -14.12
CA LYS A 75 -3.91 -0.63 -14.97
C LYS A 75 -4.62 -1.70 -14.14
N ALA A 76 -3.97 -2.23 -13.10
CA ALA A 76 -4.57 -3.25 -12.23
C ALA A 76 -5.79 -2.69 -11.47
N ALA A 77 -5.71 -1.47 -10.96
CA ALA A 77 -6.80 -0.80 -10.27
C ALA A 77 -7.99 -0.51 -11.21
N ASP A 78 -7.74 -0.04 -12.43
CA ASP A 78 -8.77 0.18 -13.45
C ASP A 78 -9.49 -1.13 -13.81
N ILE A 79 -8.75 -2.23 -13.96
CA ILE A 79 -9.32 -3.56 -14.21
C ILE A 79 -10.18 -3.99 -13.02
N ALA A 80 -9.69 -3.85 -11.79
CA ALA A 80 -10.44 -4.20 -10.59
C ALA A 80 -11.79 -3.47 -10.54
N HIS A 81 -11.81 -2.17 -10.72
CA HIS A 81 -13.05 -1.38 -10.71
C HIS A 81 -13.99 -1.73 -11.88
N ARG A 82 -13.46 -2.03 -13.07
CA ARG A 82 -14.26 -2.49 -14.22
C ARG A 82 -15.07 -3.76 -13.91
N TYR A 83 -14.53 -4.62 -13.05
CA TYR A 83 -15.19 -5.86 -12.62
C TYR A 83 -15.81 -5.77 -11.23
N ASN A 84 -15.99 -4.58 -10.67
CA ASN A 84 -16.50 -4.35 -9.32
C ASN A 84 -15.70 -5.11 -8.25
N ARG A 85 -14.36 -5.06 -8.35
CA ARG A 85 -13.42 -5.60 -7.36
C ARG A 85 -12.84 -4.45 -6.57
N GLN A 86 -12.53 -4.71 -5.31
CA GLN A 86 -11.96 -3.69 -4.43
C GLN A 86 -10.45 -3.59 -4.58
N VAL A 87 -9.94 -2.39 -4.44
CA VAL A 87 -8.52 -2.08 -4.40
C VAL A 87 -8.11 -1.78 -2.97
N ALA A 88 -7.32 -2.66 -2.38
CA ALA A 88 -6.67 -2.44 -1.10
C ALA A 88 -5.24 -1.94 -1.34
N PHE A 89 -4.86 -0.88 -0.66
CA PHE A 89 -3.56 -0.22 -0.83
C PHE A 89 -2.90 0.03 0.51
N THR A 90 -1.59 -0.23 0.64
CA THR A 90 -0.79 0.21 1.77
C THR A 90 0.18 1.31 1.35
N LEU A 91 0.33 2.34 2.19
CA LEU A 91 1.31 3.42 1.95
C LEU A 91 2.76 2.97 2.10
N SER A 92 3.00 1.85 2.80
CA SER A 92 4.25 1.12 2.94
C SER A 92 5.34 1.82 3.75
N ASP A 93 5.63 3.12 3.51
CA ASP A 93 6.77 3.82 4.12
C ASP A 93 6.58 5.34 4.01
N ALA A 94 6.79 6.07 5.10
CA ALA A 94 6.63 7.52 5.14
C ALA A 94 7.60 8.28 4.22
N ALA A 95 8.82 7.74 3.97
CA ALA A 95 9.75 8.36 3.05
C ALA A 95 9.31 8.19 1.59
N CYS A 96 8.74 7.04 1.23
CA CYS A 96 8.10 6.82 -0.05
C CYS A 96 6.91 7.79 -0.24
N VAL A 97 6.04 7.89 0.75
CA VAL A 97 4.91 8.82 0.75
C VAL A 97 5.38 10.27 0.55
N LYS A 98 6.46 10.68 1.23
CA LYS A 98 7.01 12.03 1.10
C LYS A 98 7.53 12.34 -0.30
N ARG A 99 8.18 11.35 -0.96
CA ARG A 99 8.68 11.51 -2.33
C ARG A 99 7.57 11.64 -3.37
N HIS A 100 6.48 10.88 -3.20
CA HIS A 100 5.42 10.73 -4.20
C HIS A 100 4.06 11.23 -3.70
N ARG A 101 4.04 12.16 -2.74
CA ARG A 101 2.85 12.56 -1.99
C ARG A 101 1.64 12.93 -2.86
N GLU A 102 1.87 13.73 -3.90
CA GLU A 102 0.77 14.21 -4.76
C GLU A 102 0.16 13.09 -5.58
N GLU A 103 1.02 12.24 -6.17
CA GLU A 103 0.58 11.10 -6.97
C GLU A 103 -0.10 10.02 -6.11
N LEU A 104 0.43 9.74 -4.90
CA LEU A 104 -0.19 8.82 -3.95
C LEU A 104 -1.53 9.35 -3.43
N MET A 105 -1.64 10.66 -3.19
CA MET A 105 -2.91 11.26 -2.81
C MET A 105 -3.94 11.16 -3.94
N ASP A 106 -3.52 11.33 -5.20
CA ASP A 106 -4.38 11.14 -6.37
C ASP A 106 -4.85 9.68 -6.47
N MET A 107 -3.91 8.72 -6.37
CA MET A 107 -4.23 7.28 -6.35
C MET A 107 -5.23 6.93 -5.26
N VAL A 108 -5.01 7.42 -4.04
CA VAL A 108 -5.89 7.16 -2.89
C VAL A 108 -7.30 7.71 -3.12
N LYS A 109 -7.42 8.87 -3.75
CA LYS A 109 -8.72 9.49 -4.04
C LYS A 109 -9.49 8.82 -5.18
N THR A 110 -8.78 8.26 -6.14
CA THR A 110 -9.39 7.81 -7.41
C THR A 110 -9.56 6.30 -7.51
N HIS A 111 -8.70 5.52 -6.84
CA HIS A 111 -8.65 4.08 -7.04
C HIS A 111 -8.68 3.23 -5.77
N VAL A 112 -8.50 3.83 -4.57
CA VAL A 112 -8.37 3.04 -3.35
C VAL A 112 -9.70 2.94 -2.60
N ASP A 113 -10.18 1.70 -2.41
CA ASP A 113 -11.37 1.41 -1.62
C ASP A 113 -11.00 1.11 -0.14
N ILE A 114 -9.84 0.46 0.06
CA ILE A 114 -9.34 0.07 1.38
C ILE A 114 -7.92 0.58 1.56
N LEU A 115 -7.70 1.48 2.51
CA LEU A 115 -6.37 2.03 2.79
C LEU A 115 -5.77 1.48 4.08
N PHE A 116 -4.52 1.00 3.98
CA PHE A 116 -3.68 0.65 5.13
C PHE A 116 -2.54 1.65 5.26
N ALA A 117 -2.30 2.12 6.46
CA ALA A 117 -1.20 3.02 6.78
C ALA A 117 -0.83 2.94 8.26
N ASN A 118 0.33 3.45 8.63
CA ASN A 118 0.59 3.85 10.00
C ASN A 118 0.30 5.35 10.19
N GLU A 119 0.38 5.83 11.45
CA GLU A 119 0.09 7.24 11.78
C GLU A 119 1.04 8.20 11.07
N GLU A 120 2.33 7.88 10.96
CA GLU A 120 3.33 8.71 10.29
C GLU A 120 3.07 8.81 8.79
N GLU A 121 2.76 7.70 8.14
CA GLU A 121 2.44 7.63 6.72
C GLU A 121 1.22 8.48 6.37
N ILE A 122 0.13 8.34 7.14
CA ILE A 122 -1.09 9.08 6.86
C ILE A 122 -0.94 10.58 7.13
N LEU A 123 -0.23 10.96 8.19
CA LEU A 123 0.10 12.36 8.47
C LEU A 123 0.95 12.97 7.34
N THR A 124 1.92 12.19 6.83
CA THR A 124 2.79 12.62 5.72
C THR A 124 1.98 12.79 4.44
N LEU A 125 1.09 11.85 4.12
CA LEU A 125 0.23 11.92 2.92
C LEU A 125 -0.64 13.19 2.94
N PHE A 126 -1.27 13.50 4.07
CA PHE A 126 -2.13 14.68 4.22
C PHE A 126 -1.37 15.97 4.49
N ASN A 127 -0.04 15.90 4.66
CA ASN A 127 0.80 17.03 5.09
C ASN A 127 0.25 17.72 6.34
N GLN A 128 -0.09 16.92 7.35
CA GLN A 128 -0.69 17.36 8.61
C GLN A 128 0.15 16.89 9.80
N THR A 129 -0.03 17.52 10.94
CA THR A 129 0.54 17.12 12.23
C THR A 129 -0.53 16.70 13.24
N ASP A 130 -1.80 16.98 12.94
CA ASP A 130 -2.95 16.62 13.77
C ASP A 130 -3.63 15.37 13.23
N PHE A 131 -3.47 14.27 13.97
CA PHE A 131 -4.02 12.98 13.59
C PHE A 131 -5.56 12.98 13.53
N MET A 132 -6.23 13.61 14.48
CA MET A 132 -7.69 13.65 14.50
C MET A 132 -8.25 14.43 13.32
N LYS A 133 -7.61 15.54 12.97
CA LYS A 133 -7.97 16.33 11.79
C LYS A 133 -7.73 15.54 10.51
N THR A 134 -6.66 14.74 10.45
CA THR A 134 -6.36 13.86 9.31
C THR A 134 -7.44 12.80 9.14
N LEU A 135 -7.88 12.16 10.22
CA LEU A 135 -8.99 11.20 10.18
C LEU A 135 -10.32 11.83 9.72
N GLU A 136 -10.57 13.10 10.06
CA GLU A 136 -11.75 13.81 9.56
C GLU A 136 -11.73 14.03 8.05
N GLN A 137 -10.55 14.23 7.47
CA GLN A 137 -10.40 14.36 6.02
C GLN A 137 -10.44 12.99 5.32
N LEU A 138 -9.80 11.99 5.92
CA LEU A 138 -9.71 10.63 5.38
C LEU A 138 -11.07 9.96 5.18
N LYS A 139 -12.00 10.14 6.13
CA LYS A 139 -13.34 9.53 6.09
C LYS A 139 -14.20 9.94 4.88
N ASP A 140 -13.84 11.04 4.22
CA ASP A 140 -14.53 11.54 3.04
C ASP A 140 -13.85 11.15 1.72
N ILE A 141 -12.70 10.46 1.81
CA ILE A 141 -11.86 10.09 0.65
C ILE A 141 -11.91 8.58 0.40
N VAL A 142 -11.81 7.76 1.45
CA VAL A 142 -11.71 6.30 1.34
C VAL A 142 -12.84 5.64 2.12
N GLU A 143 -13.43 4.58 1.54
CA GLU A 143 -14.56 3.87 2.16
C GLU A 143 -14.15 3.19 3.48
N LEU A 144 -13.00 2.52 3.47
CA LEU A 144 -12.44 1.80 4.62
C LEU A 144 -10.97 2.11 4.78
N SER A 145 -10.54 2.47 5.98
CA SER A 145 -9.11 2.57 6.28
C SER A 145 -8.77 1.96 7.63
N ALA A 146 -7.57 1.38 7.73
CA ALA A 146 -7.00 0.84 8.96
C ALA A 146 -5.65 1.51 9.21
N ILE A 147 -5.57 2.30 10.28
CA ILE A 147 -4.40 3.10 10.62
C ILE A 147 -3.78 2.57 11.91
N THR A 148 -2.57 2.01 11.83
CA THR A 148 -1.81 1.51 12.99
C THR A 148 -1.10 2.64 13.71
N ARG A 149 -0.93 2.51 15.04
CA ARG A 149 -0.40 3.55 15.92
C ARG A 149 0.55 2.99 16.98
N ASP A 150 1.30 1.98 16.63
CA ASP A 150 2.20 1.26 17.54
C ASP A 150 1.51 0.84 18.85
N SER A 151 2.12 1.16 20.00
CA SER A 151 1.57 0.86 21.33
C SER A 151 0.23 1.53 21.65
N ARG A 152 -0.24 2.47 20.81
CA ARG A 152 -1.56 3.11 20.92
C ARG A 152 -2.65 2.35 20.14
N GLY A 153 -2.32 1.17 19.61
CA GLY A 153 -3.28 0.32 18.91
C GLY A 153 -3.52 0.74 17.46
N SER A 154 -4.78 0.80 17.05
CA SER A 154 -5.17 1.16 15.69
C SER A 154 -6.50 1.91 15.65
N VAL A 155 -6.76 2.52 14.49
CA VAL A 155 -8.04 3.18 14.20
C VAL A 155 -8.58 2.64 12.89
N ILE A 156 -9.80 2.13 12.91
CA ILE A 156 -10.56 1.77 11.72
C ILE A 156 -11.52 2.90 11.40
N VAL A 157 -11.47 3.41 10.17
CA VAL A 157 -12.45 4.39 9.67
C VAL A 157 -13.28 3.71 8.60
N LYS A 158 -14.59 3.60 8.82
CA LYS A 158 -15.54 3.03 7.86
C LYS A 158 -16.87 3.79 7.93
N ASN A 159 -17.43 4.13 6.77
CA ASN A 159 -18.72 4.82 6.69
C ASN A 159 -18.78 6.07 7.59
N ARG A 160 -17.71 6.84 7.66
CA ARG A 160 -17.51 8.02 8.52
C ARG A 160 -17.48 7.74 10.02
N ILE A 161 -17.50 6.47 10.43
CA ILE A 161 -17.37 6.04 11.82
C ILE A 161 -15.91 5.73 12.11
N LYS A 162 -15.40 6.19 13.24
CA LYS A 162 -14.04 5.90 13.73
C LYS A 162 -14.14 4.94 14.91
N ILE A 163 -13.46 3.80 14.81
CA ILE A 163 -13.37 2.79 15.86
C ILE A 163 -11.92 2.72 16.31
N PHE A 164 -11.66 3.04 17.56
CA PHE A 164 -10.34 2.94 18.17
C PHE A 164 -10.21 1.57 18.81
N VAL A 165 -9.12 0.87 18.50
CA VAL A 165 -8.77 -0.45 19.01
C VAL A 165 -7.45 -0.31 19.77
N GLU A 166 -7.44 -0.64 21.04
CA GLU A 166 -6.25 -0.60 21.89
C GLU A 166 -5.27 -1.72 21.50
N ALA A 167 -3.96 -1.50 21.73
CA ALA A 167 -2.97 -2.56 21.60
C ALA A 167 -3.08 -3.51 22.81
N GLU A 168 -2.89 -4.80 22.57
CA GLU A 168 -2.79 -5.82 23.62
C GLU A 168 -1.37 -5.89 24.21
#